data_17ed93850a4c0d712e4620600337d01c
#
_entry.id   17ed93850a4c0d712e4620600337d01c
#
_cell.length_a   1.000
_cell.length_b   1.000
_cell.length_c   1.000
_cell.angle_alpha   90.00
_cell.angle_beta   90.00
_cell.angle_gamma   90.00
#
_symmetry.space_group_name_H-M   'P 1'
#
loop_
_entity.id
_entity.type
_entity.pdbx_description
1 polymer ?
#
loop_
_entity_poly.entity_id
_entity_poly.type
_entity_poly.pdbx_seq_one_letter_code
_entity_poly.pdbx_strand_id
1 'polypeptide(L)'
;KEDVINYIEENDKLPEFTVKSPTGEELHSDDLSGNTTLLVFFVTTCGDCKRELPKIDSVWNEMKDHPTFRLVTISRGKTTEVVNAFWKEQNFTMPFYLDPNEKVFSLFANSTIPRVYLVNRENIVTWMAVEQMSLSAKQLIGKIEQIM
;
A
#
# COMPACT_ATOMS: atom_id res chain seq x y z
N LYS A 1 20.21 -3.22 -17.67
CA LYS A 1 18.99 -3.42 -16.89
C LYS A 1 19.34 -3.62 -15.42
N GLU A 2 18.79 -2.81 -14.57
CA GLU A 2 19.05 -2.89 -13.14
C GLU A 2 18.31 -4.08 -12.52
N ASP A 3 18.96 -4.73 -11.56
CA ASP A 3 18.29 -5.73 -10.76
C ASP A 3 17.29 -5.07 -9.82
N VAL A 4 16.19 -5.75 -9.53
CA VAL A 4 15.23 -5.30 -8.55
C VAL A 4 15.82 -5.57 -7.16
N ILE A 5 15.92 -4.51 -6.35
CA ILE A 5 16.45 -4.63 -4.99
C ILE A 5 15.33 -4.25 -4.02
N ASN A 6 15.06 -5.16 -3.10
CA ASN A 6 14.13 -4.94 -2.00
C ASN A 6 14.94 -4.51 -0.78
N TYR A 7 14.79 -3.25 -0.35
CA TYR A 7 15.45 -2.78 0.87
C TYR A 7 14.69 -3.23 2.11
N ILE A 8 13.38 -3.45 1.95
CA ILE A 8 12.52 -3.97 3.02
C ILE A 8 11.99 -5.32 2.56
N GLU A 9 12.12 -6.32 3.42
CA GLU A 9 11.68 -7.69 3.16
C GLU A 9 10.91 -8.23 4.36
N GLU A 10 10.43 -9.46 4.25
CA GLU A 10 9.72 -10.12 5.36
C GLU A 10 10.63 -10.16 6.59
N ASN A 11 10.04 -9.91 7.74
CA ASN A 11 10.66 -9.82 9.06
C ASN A 11 11.38 -8.50 9.33
N ASP A 12 11.45 -7.59 8.35
CA ASP A 12 12.01 -6.27 8.58
C ASP A 12 11.00 -5.36 9.26
N LYS A 13 11.50 -4.44 10.04
CA LYS A 13 10.69 -3.39 10.62
C LYS A 13 10.32 -2.37 9.55
N LEU A 14 9.09 -1.88 9.62
CA LEU A 14 8.63 -0.81 8.74
C LEU A 14 9.53 0.42 8.92
N PRO A 15 10.07 0.99 7.83
CA PRO A 15 10.87 2.22 7.96
C PRO A 15 10.01 3.40 8.40
N GLU A 16 10.60 4.37 9.04
CA GLU A 16 9.90 5.60 9.39
C GLU A 16 9.66 6.43 8.15
N PHE A 17 8.40 6.83 7.95
CA PHE A 17 8.02 7.70 6.83
C PHE A 17 6.78 8.51 7.18
N THR A 18 6.56 9.55 6.40
CA THR A 18 5.36 10.38 6.47
C THR A 18 4.84 10.57 5.05
N VAL A 19 3.54 10.38 4.86
CA VAL A 19 2.86 10.66 3.60
C VAL A 19 1.68 11.58 3.87
N LYS A 20 1.20 12.25 2.82
CA LYS A 20 0.04 13.15 2.92
C LYS A 20 -1.11 12.63 2.08
N SER A 21 -2.32 12.79 2.61
CA SER A 21 -3.55 12.53 1.86
C SER A 21 -3.78 13.64 0.83
N PRO A 22 -4.75 13.47 -0.07
CA PRO A 22 -5.11 14.52 -1.05
C PRO A 22 -5.53 15.85 -0.39
N THR A 23 -6.03 15.79 0.85
CA THR A 23 -6.46 16.98 1.60
C THR A 23 -5.36 17.53 2.51
N GLY A 24 -4.16 16.96 2.47
CA GLY A 24 -3.01 17.44 3.21
C GLY A 24 -2.83 16.84 4.60
N GLU A 25 -3.69 15.91 5.00
CA GLU A 25 -3.55 15.22 6.28
C GLU A 25 -2.32 14.32 6.26
N GLU A 26 -1.52 14.37 7.31
CA GLU A 26 -0.30 13.57 7.41
C GLU A 26 -0.58 12.23 8.06
N LEU A 27 0.05 11.19 7.53
CA LEU A 27 0.11 9.87 8.14
C LEU A 27 1.58 9.56 8.40
N HIS A 28 1.91 9.33 9.67
CA HIS A 28 3.24 8.90 10.08
C HIS A 28 3.24 7.39 10.29
N SER A 29 4.30 6.72 9.87
CA SER A 29 4.39 5.26 10.00
C SER A 29 4.25 4.78 11.45
N ASP A 30 4.68 5.59 12.43
CA ASP A 30 4.53 5.24 13.84
C ASP A 30 3.07 5.16 14.28
N ASP A 31 2.17 5.89 13.60
CA ASP A 31 0.73 5.86 13.90
C ASP A 31 0.09 4.50 13.56
N LEU A 32 0.80 3.67 12.80
CA LEU A 32 0.31 2.35 12.40
C LEU A 32 0.55 1.29 13.47
N SER A 33 1.42 1.56 14.44
CA SER A 33 1.70 0.63 15.54
C SER A 33 0.42 0.29 16.29
N GLY A 34 0.25 -0.97 16.63
CA GLY A 34 -0.98 -1.46 17.26
C GLY A 34 -2.08 -1.85 16.29
N ASN A 35 -1.88 -1.56 15.00
CA ASN A 35 -2.81 -1.93 13.93
C ASN A 35 -2.19 -2.95 12.99
N THR A 36 -3.04 -3.70 12.30
CA THR A 36 -2.61 -4.54 11.18
C THR A 36 -2.78 -3.71 9.91
N THR A 37 -1.70 -3.51 9.17
CA THR A 37 -1.68 -2.60 8.02
C THR A 37 -1.43 -3.34 6.72
N LEU A 38 -2.23 -3.01 5.71
CA LEU A 38 -1.95 -3.39 4.33
C LEU A 38 -1.40 -2.14 3.63
N LEU A 39 -0.14 -2.19 3.22
CA LEU A 39 0.57 -1.07 2.59
C LEU A 39 0.79 -1.38 1.13
N VAL A 40 0.39 -0.48 0.24
CA VAL A 40 0.44 -0.71 -1.21
C VAL A 40 1.08 0.48 -1.91
N PHE A 41 2.07 0.23 -2.75
CA PHE A 41 2.63 1.23 -3.65
C PHE A 41 2.13 1.00 -5.07
N PHE A 42 1.74 2.07 -5.75
CA PHE A 42 1.20 2.00 -7.12
C PHE A 42 1.59 3.23 -7.94
N VAL A 43 1.37 3.14 -9.25
CA VAL A 43 1.45 4.28 -10.17
C VAL A 43 0.23 4.20 -11.11
N THR A 44 -0.39 5.32 -11.40
CA THR A 44 -1.64 5.36 -12.20
C THR A 44 -1.48 4.85 -13.63
N THR A 45 -0.27 4.90 -14.17
CA THR A 45 0.03 4.49 -15.55
C THR A 45 0.46 3.03 -15.68
N CYS A 46 0.46 2.28 -14.60
CA CYS A 46 0.96 0.91 -14.55
C CYS A 46 -0.17 -0.09 -14.82
N GLY A 47 0.00 -0.95 -15.82
CA GLY A 47 -1.00 -1.97 -16.16
C GLY A 47 -1.23 -2.99 -15.05
N ASP A 48 -0.15 -3.42 -14.39
CA ASP A 48 -0.24 -4.37 -13.27
C ASP A 48 -0.99 -3.76 -12.09
N CYS A 49 -0.81 -2.45 -11.85
CA CYS A 49 -1.55 -1.74 -10.81
C CYS A 49 -3.04 -1.73 -11.09
N LYS A 50 -3.43 -1.52 -12.35
CA LYS A 50 -4.84 -1.54 -12.76
C LYS A 50 -5.48 -2.90 -12.52
N ARG A 51 -4.72 -3.97 -12.61
CA ARG A 51 -5.21 -5.33 -12.33
C ARG A 51 -5.30 -5.60 -10.83
N GLU A 52 -4.31 -5.16 -10.05
CA GLU A 52 -4.22 -5.49 -8.64
C GLU A 52 -5.02 -4.56 -7.72
N LEU A 53 -5.10 -3.28 -8.04
CA LEU A 53 -5.80 -2.31 -7.17
C LEU A 53 -7.28 -2.62 -6.93
N PRO A 54 -8.05 -3.16 -7.89
CA PRO A 54 -9.44 -3.56 -7.60
C PRO A 54 -9.55 -4.59 -6.47
N LYS A 55 -8.58 -5.50 -6.36
CA LYS A 55 -8.54 -6.47 -5.26
C LYS A 55 -8.35 -5.77 -3.92
N ILE A 56 -7.49 -4.76 -3.90
CA ILE A 56 -7.21 -3.97 -2.69
C ILE A 56 -8.47 -3.19 -2.29
N ASP A 57 -9.18 -2.61 -3.25
CA ASP A 57 -10.42 -1.89 -2.96
C ASP A 57 -11.48 -2.84 -2.39
N SER A 58 -11.53 -4.08 -2.87
CA SER A 58 -12.44 -5.11 -2.32
C SER A 58 -12.08 -5.43 -0.87
N VAL A 59 -10.79 -5.55 -0.56
CA VAL A 59 -10.33 -5.76 0.82
C VAL A 59 -10.76 -4.59 1.69
N TRP A 60 -10.58 -3.38 1.21
CA TRP A 60 -10.99 -2.17 1.94
C TRP A 60 -12.48 -2.18 2.26
N ASN A 61 -13.32 -2.47 1.27
CA ASN A 61 -14.77 -2.46 1.48
C ASN A 61 -15.23 -3.49 2.51
N GLU A 62 -14.53 -4.63 2.60
CA GLU A 62 -14.83 -5.65 3.60
C GLU A 62 -14.31 -5.32 5.00
N MET A 63 -13.15 -4.65 5.08
CA MET A 63 -12.43 -4.53 6.35
C MET A 63 -12.39 -3.11 6.92
N LYS A 64 -12.89 -2.12 6.19
CA LYS A 64 -12.78 -0.70 6.59
C LYS A 64 -13.34 -0.38 7.97
N ASP A 65 -14.33 -1.13 8.43
CA ASP A 65 -14.97 -0.89 9.73
C ASP A 65 -14.27 -1.63 10.89
N HIS A 66 -13.26 -2.43 10.57
CA HIS A 66 -12.51 -3.13 11.61
C HIS A 66 -11.58 -2.13 12.32
N PRO A 67 -11.69 -1.98 13.64
CA PRO A 67 -11.03 -0.87 14.36
C PRO A 67 -9.50 -0.94 14.35
N THR A 68 -8.91 -2.10 14.15
CA THR A 68 -7.44 -2.26 14.14
C THR A 68 -6.86 -2.55 12.76
N PHE A 69 -7.67 -2.45 11.70
CA PHE A 69 -7.19 -2.59 10.33
C PHE A 69 -6.92 -1.22 9.72
N ARG A 70 -5.77 -1.08 9.07
CA ARG A 70 -5.40 0.13 8.34
C ARG A 70 -5.00 -0.23 6.91
N LEU A 71 -5.50 0.54 5.97
CA LEU A 71 -5.07 0.44 4.57
C LEU A 71 -4.33 1.72 4.19
N VAL A 72 -3.12 1.57 3.67
CA VAL A 72 -2.29 2.71 3.24
C VAL A 72 -1.87 2.45 1.80
N THR A 73 -2.52 3.10 0.84
CA THR A 73 -2.12 3.05 -0.57
C THR A 73 -1.35 4.33 -0.89
N ILE A 74 -0.20 4.19 -1.51
CA ILE A 74 0.72 5.31 -1.77
C ILE A 74 1.03 5.39 -3.25
N SER A 75 0.72 6.54 -3.85
CA SER A 75 1.07 6.84 -5.24
C SER A 75 2.52 7.27 -5.34
N ARG A 76 3.32 6.50 -6.06
CA ARG A 76 4.71 6.86 -6.34
C ARG A 76 4.75 7.89 -7.48
N GLY A 77 5.19 9.06 -7.14
CA GLY A 77 5.28 10.14 -8.14
C GLY A 77 3.96 10.69 -8.58
N LYS A 78 3.40 11.33 -9.15
CA LYS A 78 2.12 11.84 -9.64
C LYS A 78 1.51 12.87 -8.69
N THR A 79 0.75 13.75 -9.28
CA THR A 79 0.06 14.82 -8.56
C THR A 79 -1.27 14.32 -7.98
N THR A 80 -1.81 15.07 -7.04
CA THR A 80 -3.14 14.81 -6.48
C THR A 80 -4.19 14.73 -7.59
N GLU A 81 -4.15 15.65 -8.54
CA GLU A 81 -5.12 15.73 -9.64
C GLU A 81 -5.11 14.46 -10.49
N VAL A 82 -3.93 13.96 -10.82
CA VAL A 82 -3.77 12.74 -11.63
C VAL A 82 -4.33 11.54 -10.89
N VAL A 83 -3.99 11.39 -9.60
CA VAL A 83 -4.46 10.25 -8.81
C VAL A 83 -5.96 10.33 -8.57
N ASN A 84 -6.50 11.52 -8.26
CA ASN A 84 -7.95 11.71 -8.11
C ASN A 84 -8.71 11.29 -9.36
N ALA A 85 -8.23 11.70 -10.53
CA ALA A 85 -8.86 11.35 -11.81
C ALA A 85 -8.86 9.84 -12.03
N PHE A 86 -7.76 9.17 -11.70
CA PHE A 86 -7.62 7.73 -11.82
C PHE A 86 -8.58 7.01 -10.84
N TRP A 87 -8.62 7.45 -9.59
CA TRP A 87 -9.53 6.89 -8.56
C TRP A 87 -10.99 6.97 -9.00
N LYS A 88 -11.38 8.13 -9.52
CA LYS A 88 -12.73 8.36 -10.01
C LYS A 88 -13.04 7.45 -11.20
N GLU A 89 -12.13 7.35 -12.16
CA GLU A 89 -12.29 6.51 -13.34
C GLU A 89 -12.48 5.03 -12.96
N GLN A 90 -11.74 4.56 -11.95
CA GLN A 90 -11.79 3.19 -11.47
C GLN A 90 -12.92 2.94 -10.46
N ASN A 91 -13.60 3.98 -10.00
CA ASN A 91 -14.62 3.90 -8.96
C ASN A 91 -14.09 3.33 -7.63
N PHE A 92 -12.83 3.64 -7.29
CA PHE A 92 -12.26 3.20 -6.02
C PHE A 92 -12.81 4.01 -4.86
N THR A 93 -13.06 3.34 -3.73
CA THR A 93 -13.55 3.94 -2.50
C THR A 93 -12.48 4.00 -1.41
N MET A 94 -11.39 3.27 -1.58
CA MET A 94 -10.30 3.23 -0.62
C MET A 94 -9.54 4.57 -0.57
N PRO A 95 -8.90 4.88 0.57
CA PRO A 95 -8.07 6.08 0.67
C PRO A 95 -6.77 5.93 -0.11
N PHE A 96 -6.14 7.06 -0.40
CA PHE A 96 -4.79 7.04 -0.96
C PHE A 96 -3.96 8.19 -0.39
N TYR A 97 -2.65 8.03 -0.49
CA TYR A 97 -1.65 9.01 -0.06
C TYR A 97 -0.67 9.25 -1.20
N LEU A 98 0.11 10.32 -1.09
CA LEU A 98 0.99 10.78 -2.15
C LEU A 98 2.45 10.73 -1.74
N ASP A 99 3.29 10.28 -2.68
CA ASP A 99 4.74 10.29 -2.55
C ASP A 99 5.34 10.93 -3.81
N PRO A 100 5.12 12.25 -4.00
CA PRO A 100 5.43 12.93 -5.27
C PRO A 100 6.90 12.87 -5.65
N ASN A 101 7.80 12.84 -4.69
CA ASN A 101 9.25 12.79 -4.93
C ASN A 101 9.84 11.39 -4.81
N GLU A 102 9.01 10.38 -4.66
CA GLU A 102 9.40 8.97 -4.53
C GLU A 102 10.33 8.69 -3.34
N LYS A 103 10.37 9.60 -2.36
CA LYS A 103 11.24 9.44 -1.18
C LYS A 103 10.83 8.29 -0.31
N VAL A 104 9.53 8.08 -0.15
CA VAL A 104 9.02 7.00 0.69
C VAL A 104 9.22 5.67 -0.03
N PHE A 105 8.85 5.60 -1.31
CA PHE A 105 9.07 4.38 -2.10
C PHE A 105 10.54 3.95 -2.04
N SER A 106 11.48 4.90 -2.14
CA SER A 106 12.91 4.64 -2.15
C SER A 106 13.43 4.01 -0.84
N LEU A 107 12.66 4.12 0.25
CA LEU A 107 13.00 3.42 1.50
C LEU A 107 12.72 1.93 1.40
N PHE A 108 11.84 1.51 0.51
CA PHE A 108 11.38 0.13 0.38
C PHE A 108 12.10 -0.64 -0.72
N ALA A 109 12.41 0.04 -1.83
CA ALA A 109 12.97 -0.62 -3.00
C ALA A 109 13.58 0.39 -3.98
N ASN A 110 14.38 -0.14 -4.93
CA ASN A 110 14.92 0.69 -5.99
C ASN A 110 13.97 0.82 -7.19
N SER A 111 13.04 -0.10 -7.36
CA SER A 111 12.16 -0.12 -8.53
C SER A 111 11.01 -1.11 -8.33
N THR A 112 10.13 -1.14 -9.31
CA THR A 112 9.07 -2.14 -9.51
C THR A 112 7.86 -1.94 -8.63
N ILE A 113 6.74 -1.74 -9.27
CA ILE A 113 5.41 -1.61 -8.69
C ILE A 113 4.43 -2.52 -9.47
N PRO A 114 3.26 -2.87 -8.91
CA PRO A 114 2.83 -2.54 -7.56
C PRO A 114 3.60 -3.36 -6.52
N ARG A 115 3.58 -2.87 -5.28
CA ARG A 115 4.11 -3.62 -4.14
C ARG A 115 3.06 -3.65 -3.05
N VAL A 116 2.91 -4.80 -2.43
CA VAL A 116 1.97 -5.00 -1.33
C VAL A 116 2.75 -5.55 -0.15
N TYR A 117 2.59 -4.90 1.01
CA TYR A 117 3.22 -5.31 2.26
C TYR A 117 2.14 -5.51 3.31
N LEU A 118 2.18 -6.66 3.98
CA LEU A 118 1.32 -6.91 5.13
C LEU A 118 2.16 -6.70 6.39
N VAL A 119 1.72 -5.79 7.26
CA VAL A 119 2.48 -5.31 8.41
C VAL A 119 1.69 -5.62 9.67
N ASN A 120 2.33 -6.25 10.66
CA ASN A 120 1.68 -6.63 11.89
C ASN A 120 1.62 -5.47 12.90
N ARG A 121 1.06 -5.75 14.07
CA ARG A 121 0.82 -4.73 15.12
C ARG A 121 2.10 -4.16 15.73
N GLU A 122 3.23 -4.83 15.53
CA GLU A 122 4.56 -4.35 15.97
C GLU A 122 5.31 -3.65 14.84
N ASN A 123 4.63 -3.31 13.74
CA ASN A 123 5.21 -2.68 12.56
C ASN A 123 6.31 -3.53 11.90
N ILE A 124 6.12 -4.85 11.93
CA ILE A 124 7.02 -5.79 11.23
C ILE A 124 6.31 -6.29 9.97
N VAL A 125 7.01 -6.30 8.85
CA VAL A 125 6.50 -6.85 7.59
C VAL A 125 6.44 -8.37 7.71
N THR A 126 5.24 -8.94 7.58
CA THR A 126 5.05 -10.40 7.68
C THR A 126 4.93 -11.07 6.33
N TRP A 127 4.57 -10.32 5.29
CA TRP A 127 4.39 -10.85 3.93
C TRP A 127 4.48 -9.71 2.93
N MET A 128 4.97 -10.00 1.73
CA MET A 128 5.02 -9.02 0.66
C MET A 128 4.83 -9.68 -0.70
N ALA A 129 4.36 -8.89 -1.64
CA ALA A 129 4.29 -9.28 -3.04
C ALA A 129 4.81 -8.12 -3.90
N VAL A 130 5.53 -8.47 -4.96
CA VAL A 130 6.13 -7.51 -5.88
C VAL A 130 5.60 -7.78 -7.27
N GLU A 131 5.10 -6.75 -7.94
CA GLU A 131 4.61 -6.77 -9.32
C GLU A 131 3.32 -7.56 -9.51
N GLN A 132 3.23 -8.76 -9.01
CA GLN A 132 2.02 -9.59 -9.07
C GLN A 132 1.70 -10.13 -7.70
N MET A 133 0.42 -10.10 -7.37
CA MET A 133 -0.10 -10.75 -6.16
C MET A 133 -0.98 -11.90 -6.63
N SER A 134 -0.54 -13.14 -6.39
CA SER A 134 -1.27 -14.32 -6.81
C SER A 134 -2.53 -14.60 -5.98
N LEU A 135 -2.74 -13.84 -4.90
CA LEU A 135 -3.90 -14.00 -4.02
C LEU A 135 -5.12 -13.26 -4.57
N SER A 136 -6.30 -13.84 -4.38
CA SER A 136 -7.56 -13.14 -4.56
C SER A 136 -7.79 -12.19 -3.38
N ALA A 137 -8.77 -11.29 -3.51
CA ALA A 137 -9.16 -10.42 -2.38
C ALA A 137 -9.54 -11.25 -1.16
N LYS A 138 -10.32 -12.31 -1.34
CA LYS A 138 -10.75 -13.19 -0.25
C LYS A 138 -9.56 -13.88 0.43
N GLN A 139 -8.60 -14.36 -0.34
CA GLN A 139 -7.40 -14.98 0.20
C GLN A 139 -6.55 -13.98 0.97
N LEU A 140 -6.45 -12.75 0.47
CA LEU A 140 -5.71 -11.70 1.14
C LEU A 140 -6.37 -11.32 2.47
N ILE A 141 -7.71 -11.22 2.51
CA ILE A 141 -8.46 -10.98 3.74
C ILE A 141 -8.15 -12.06 4.78
N GLY A 142 -8.18 -13.34 4.36
CA GLY A 142 -7.84 -14.45 5.25
C GLY A 142 -6.44 -14.33 5.83
N LYS A 143 -5.49 -13.91 5.00
CA LYS A 143 -4.11 -13.72 5.43
C LYS A 143 -3.98 -12.57 6.44
N ILE A 144 -4.71 -11.48 6.21
CA ILE A 144 -4.75 -10.34 7.14
C ILE A 144 -5.33 -10.78 8.48
N GLU A 145 -6.45 -11.50 8.45
CA GLU A 145 -7.14 -11.95 9.67
C GLU A 145 -6.27 -12.87 10.53
N GLN A 146 -5.37 -13.63 9.92
CA GLN A 146 -4.48 -14.53 10.65
C GLN A 146 -3.52 -13.79 11.61
N ILE A 147 -3.19 -12.54 11.33
CA ILE A 147 -2.24 -11.78 12.15
C ILE A 147 -2.90 -10.67 12.96
N MET A 148 -4.19 -10.56 12.89
CA MET A 148 -4.93 -9.53 13.66
C MET A 148 -5.10 -9.93 15.12
#